data_015e6f709d38e027d421bf09ca2d3dcc
#
_entry.id   015e6f709d38e027d421bf09ca2d3dcc
#
_cell.length_a   1.000
_cell.length_b   1.000
_cell.length_c   1.000
_cell.angle_alpha   90.00
_cell.angle_beta   90.00
_cell.angle_gamma   90.00
#
_symmetry.space_group_name_H-M   'P 1'
#
loop_
_entity.id
_entity.type
_entity.pdbx_description
1 polymer ?
#
loop_
_entity_poly.entity_id
_entity_poly.type
_entity_poly.pdbx_seq_one_letter_code
_entity_poly.pdbx_strand_id
1 'polypeptide(L)'
;MMRLVFSDLRDHAATWIGAFLVAVGCGYIGGWAVSILTTTETYRNLETLVWTMVAFSSFAAAVVLVSAANLTVSAQRRSYALWQIANVSPRSVSAVVLAQLAVVATLGAACGTLVESVTYAPLFPWVFSSPFYQPIDQVVLEVGASRMPTVWLAVAAVSLVGGLKGARSAGETPPLEALRDSEPKRRGMTWLRAILFASLATGTCALSVFMVEAQSYAALSNALFVPLLAVATLATVAPVVLSALMRAWTSIMPQLRWNAWYLARHTARYGLSLSTSVETPVMVGFDLLAGVASLSNMLAFYAQQQGLLDYKTSLDFTSTILLLGGPVLLCAIGAAVSVVMTSKSRTRDVALLIAGGARPRTLLAAAVCEAFIHAVTATLAGMAAVVVSNAVTACAVGIREAPTSRTT
;
A
#
# COMPACT_ATOMS: atom_id res chain seq x y z
N MET A 1 11.22 17.02 26.83
CA MET A 1 10.82 16.07 25.79
C MET A 1 10.88 16.63 24.37
N MET A 2 10.31 17.80 24.07
CA MET A 2 10.39 18.39 22.71
C MET A 2 11.83 18.53 22.17
N ARG A 3 12.78 19.00 22.99
CA ARG A 3 14.21 19.11 22.57
C ARG A 3 14.81 17.77 22.17
N LEU A 4 14.47 16.68 22.89
CA LEU A 4 14.91 15.33 22.55
C LEU A 4 14.34 14.85 21.21
N VAL A 5 13.05 15.12 20.95
CA VAL A 5 12.39 14.76 19.70
C VAL A 5 13.10 15.42 18.51
N PHE A 6 13.35 16.74 18.56
CA PHE A 6 14.00 17.47 17.48
C PHE A 6 15.50 17.15 17.33
N SER A 7 16.22 16.95 18.42
CA SER A 7 17.63 16.55 18.38
C SER A 7 17.81 15.20 17.70
N ASP A 8 17.06 14.20 18.16
CA ASP A 8 17.12 12.85 17.59
C ASP A 8 16.65 12.81 16.14
N LEU A 9 15.63 13.60 15.79
CA LEU A 9 15.13 13.70 14.42
C LEU A 9 16.20 14.30 13.48
N ARG A 10 16.98 15.24 13.97
CA ARG A 10 18.11 15.85 13.24
C ARG A 10 19.25 14.85 13.07
N ASP A 11 19.62 14.16 14.14
CA ASP A 11 20.76 13.24 14.13
C ASP A 11 20.48 11.99 13.29
N HIS A 12 19.20 11.56 13.20
CA HIS A 12 18.74 10.42 12.43
C HIS A 12 17.87 10.80 11.20
N ALA A 13 17.99 12.03 10.70
CA ALA A 13 17.18 12.54 9.59
C ALA A 13 17.13 11.59 8.38
N ALA A 14 18.26 10.97 8.04
CA ALA A 14 18.35 10.01 6.94
C ALA A 14 17.43 8.78 7.09
N THR A 15 17.03 8.42 8.30
CA THR A 15 16.08 7.31 8.57
C THR A 15 14.63 7.77 8.43
N TRP A 16 14.36 9.05 8.77
CA TRP A 16 13.03 9.64 8.71
C TRP A 16 12.63 10.13 7.31
N ILE A 17 13.58 10.35 6.40
CA ILE A 17 13.32 10.79 5.01
C ILE A 17 12.31 9.87 4.32
N GLY A 18 12.42 8.55 4.53
CA GLY A 18 11.49 7.60 3.92
C GLY A 18 10.05 7.82 4.37
N ALA A 19 9.81 7.90 5.69
CA ALA A 19 8.49 8.17 6.23
C ALA A 19 7.96 9.55 5.82
N PHE A 20 8.84 10.56 5.75
CA PHE A 20 8.51 11.89 5.26
C PHE A 20 8.05 11.87 3.80
N LEU A 21 8.79 11.22 2.90
CA LEU A 21 8.42 11.11 1.47
C LEU A 21 7.07 10.40 1.26
N VAL A 22 6.83 9.34 2.02
CA VAL A 22 5.51 8.68 2.01
C VAL A 22 4.41 9.62 2.47
N ALA A 23 4.65 10.39 3.55
CA ALA A 23 3.68 11.36 4.05
C ALA A 23 3.45 12.51 3.06
N VAL A 24 4.48 12.96 2.33
CA VAL A 24 4.36 13.93 1.22
C VAL A 24 3.46 13.37 0.12
N GLY A 25 3.68 12.13 -0.31
CA GLY A 25 2.83 11.48 -1.32
C GLY A 25 1.38 11.37 -0.86
N CYS A 26 1.15 10.96 0.39
CA CYS A 26 -0.21 10.88 0.96
C CYS A 26 -0.86 12.26 1.08
N GLY A 27 -0.10 13.28 1.47
CA GLY A 27 -0.55 14.68 1.52
C GLY A 27 -0.94 15.20 0.13
N TYR A 28 -0.12 14.91 -0.88
CA TYR A 28 -0.37 15.30 -2.26
C TYR A 28 -1.67 14.68 -2.81
N ILE A 29 -1.83 13.38 -2.68
CA ILE A 29 -3.04 12.67 -3.16
C ILE A 29 -4.26 13.04 -2.32
N GLY A 30 -4.10 13.22 -1.00
CA GLY A 30 -5.17 13.69 -0.12
C GLY A 30 -5.59 15.13 -0.43
N GLY A 31 -4.64 16.00 -0.79
CA GLY A 31 -4.91 17.35 -1.30
C GLY A 31 -5.76 17.32 -2.56
N TRP A 32 -5.36 16.51 -3.56
CA TRP A 32 -6.14 16.29 -4.77
C TRP A 32 -7.58 15.86 -4.47
N ALA A 33 -7.76 14.88 -3.58
CA ALA A 33 -9.09 14.41 -3.19
C ALA A 33 -9.95 15.53 -2.60
N VAL A 34 -9.37 16.35 -1.73
CA VAL A 34 -10.08 17.48 -1.09
C VAL A 34 -10.37 18.60 -2.09
N SER A 35 -9.44 18.94 -2.99
CA SER A 35 -9.62 19.98 -4.00
C SER A 35 -10.68 19.59 -5.04
N ILE A 36 -10.70 18.30 -5.46
CA ILE A 36 -11.77 17.80 -6.31
C ILE A 36 -13.13 17.85 -5.57
N LEU A 37 -13.20 17.43 -4.30
CA LEU A 37 -14.43 17.51 -3.50
C LEU A 37 -14.95 18.95 -3.41
N THR A 38 -14.08 19.94 -3.25
CA THR A 38 -14.48 21.34 -3.20
C THR A 38 -14.98 21.83 -4.57
N THR A 39 -14.30 21.41 -5.63
CA THR A 39 -14.71 21.71 -7.00
C THR A 39 -16.07 21.05 -7.36
N THR A 40 -16.37 19.84 -6.83
CA THR A 40 -17.65 19.14 -7.06
C THR A 40 -18.84 19.78 -6.34
N GLU A 41 -18.64 20.59 -5.33
CA GLU A 41 -19.73 21.37 -4.70
C GLU A 41 -20.40 22.30 -5.73
N THR A 42 -19.61 22.77 -6.72
CA THR A 42 -20.11 23.55 -7.86
C THR A 42 -20.51 22.68 -9.06
N TYR A 43 -20.00 21.46 -9.17
CA TYR A 43 -20.21 20.58 -10.34
C TYR A 43 -20.51 19.12 -9.91
N ARG A 44 -21.78 18.82 -9.67
CA ARG A 44 -22.26 17.53 -9.09
C ARG A 44 -21.95 16.27 -9.89
N ASN A 45 -21.73 16.38 -11.19
CA ASN A 45 -21.49 15.21 -12.06
C ASN A 45 -20.23 14.41 -11.70
N LEU A 46 -19.30 15.00 -10.93
CA LEU A 46 -18.06 14.37 -10.52
C LEU A 46 -18.13 13.70 -9.14
N GLU A 47 -19.21 13.90 -8.39
CA GLU A 47 -19.32 13.49 -6.97
C GLU A 47 -19.10 11.99 -6.76
N THR A 48 -19.75 11.16 -7.56
CA THR A 48 -19.66 9.69 -7.43
C THR A 48 -18.25 9.16 -7.67
N LEU A 49 -17.55 9.77 -8.62
CA LEU A 49 -16.18 9.40 -8.98
C LEU A 49 -15.18 9.74 -7.89
N VAL A 50 -15.38 10.88 -7.25
CA VAL A 50 -14.51 11.37 -6.18
C VAL A 50 -14.54 10.46 -4.97
N TRP A 51 -15.72 10.00 -4.53
CA TRP A 51 -15.81 9.08 -3.41
C TRP A 51 -15.11 7.76 -3.66
N THR A 52 -15.20 7.25 -4.88
CA THR A 52 -14.47 6.03 -5.28
C THR A 52 -12.96 6.27 -5.25
N MET A 53 -12.48 7.38 -5.82
CA MET A 53 -11.07 7.78 -5.79
C MET A 53 -10.55 7.94 -4.34
N VAL A 54 -11.33 8.59 -3.47
CA VAL A 54 -11.01 8.76 -2.05
C VAL A 54 -10.88 7.41 -1.35
N ALA A 55 -11.79 6.46 -1.60
CA ALA A 55 -11.76 5.14 -0.99
C ALA A 55 -10.48 4.36 -1.38
N PHE A 56 -10.16 4.30 -2.69
CA PHE A 56 -8.97 3.61 -3.19
C PHE A 56 -7.67 4.26 -2.69
N SER A 57 -7.61 5.60 -2.74
CA SER A 57 -6.43 6.35 -2.29
C SER A 57 -6.22 6.24 -0.78
N SER A 58 -7.30 6.31 0.01
CA SER A 58 -7.22 6.18 1.47
C SER A 58 -6.74 4.79 1.89
N PHE A 59 -7.19 3.74 1.21
CA PHE A 59 -6.71 2.38 1.46
C PHE A 59 -5.23 2.23 1.12
N ALA A 60 -4.80 2.67 -0.07
CA ALA A 60 -3.40 2.64 -0.47
C ALA A 60 -2.52 3.45 0.50
N ALA A 61 -2.95 4.66 0.86
CA ALA A 61 -2.28 5.51 1.85
C ALA A 61 -2.13 4.80 3.20
N ALA A 62 -3.18 4.16 3.70
CA ALA A 62 -3.14 3.43 4.96
C ALA A 62 -2.10 2.30 4.93
N VAL A 63 -2.09 1.49 3.87
CA VAL A 63 -1.12 0.39 3.71
C VAL A 63 0.31 0.92 3.67
N VAL A 64 0.56 1.96 2.88
CA VAL A 64 1.91 2.52 2.68
C VAL A 64 2.41 3.22 3.95
N LEU A 65 1.55 4.04 4.60
CA LEU A 65 1.90 4.73 5.86
C LEU A 65 2.21 3.75 6.99
N VAL A 66 1.38 2.72 7.16
CA VAL A 66 1.61 1.67 8.16
C VAL A 66 2.92 0.93 7.89
N SER A 67 3.21 0.62 6.63
CA SER A 67 4.47 -0.03 6.24
C SER A 67 5.68 0.87 6.51
N ALA A 68 5.63 2.14 6.11
CA ALA A 68 6.69 3.12 6.34
C ALA A 68 6.93 3.38 7.84
N ALA A 69 5.87 3.57 8.62
CA ALA A 69 5.97 3.77 10.07
C ALA A 69 6.64 2.58 10.77
N ASN A 70 6.22 1.36 10.43
CA ASN A 70 6.84 0.16 11.01
C ASN A 70 8.31 0.00 10.63
N LEU A 71 8.68 0.30 9.38
CA LEU A 71 10.07 0.24 8.92
C LEU A 71 10.94 1.27 9.64
N THR A 72 10.47 2.52 9.73
CA THR A 72 11.20 3.60 10.39
C THR A 72 11.47 3.28 11.86
N VAL A 73 10.46 2.83 12.59
CA VAL A 73 10.63 2.45 13.99
C VAL A 73 11.55 1.24 14.15
N SER A 74 11.44 0.24 13.26
CA SER A 74 12.31 -0.93 13.31
C SER A 74 13.77 -0.61 13.01
N ALA A 75 14.03 0.35 12.12
CA ALA A 75 15.39 0.80 11.80
C ALA A 75 16.11 1.49 12.98
N GLN A 76 15.35 2.07 13.91
CA GLN A 76 15.91 2.80 15.06
C GLN A 76 15.89 2.00 16.39
N ARG A 77 15.48 0.74 16.38
CA ARG A 77 15.37 -0.09 17.60
C ARG A 77 16.63 -0.07 18.46
N ARG A 78 17.80 -0.09 17.83
CA ARG A 78 19.08 -0.07 18.55
C ARG A 78 19.31 1.26 19.28
N SER A 79 18.96 2.39 18.67
CA SER A 79 19.05 3.71 19.30
C SER A 79 18.14 3.79 20.53
N TYR A 80 16.91 3.29 20.42
CA TYR A 80 15.96 3.27 21.54
C TYR A 80 16.39 2.36 22.69
N ALA A 81 17.06 1.25 22.38
CA ALA A 81 17.65 0.38 23.42
C ALA A 81 18.77 1.07 24.20
N LEU A 82 19.60 1.88 23.52
CA LEU A 82 20.64 2.67 24.18
C LEU A 82 20.04 3.71 25.14
N TRP A 83 18.91 4.33 24.78
CA TRP A 83 18.21 5.25 25.68
C TRP A 83 17.69 4.57 26.95
N GLN A 84 17.21 3.32 26.82
CA GLN A 84 16.78 2.55 27.98
C GLN A 84 17.95 2.18 28.93
N ILE A 85 19.14 1.89 28.36
CA ILE A 85 20.36 1.69 29.16
C ILE A 85 20.71 2.99 29.89
N ALA A 86 20.50 4.16 29.28
CA ALA A 86 20.65 5.48 29.91
C ALA A 86 19.49 5.83 30.88
N ASN A 87 18.70 4.83 31.30
CA ASN A 87 17.62 4.95 32.28
C ASN A 87 16.40 5.77 31.83
N VAL A 88 16.17 5.89 30.50
CA VAL A 88 14.93 6.47 29.95
C VAL A 88 13.80 5.44 30.09
N SER A 89 12.65 5.85 30.67
CA SER A 89 11.54 4.92 30.88
C SER A 89 10.97 4.39 29.54
N PRO A 90 10.52 3.13 29.47
CA PRO A 90 9.92 2.53 28.29
C PRO A 90 8.74 3.33 27.72
N ARG A 91 7.93 3.93 28.60
CA ARG A 91 6.78 4.77 28.21
C ARG A 91 7.23 6.07 27.54
N SER A 92 8.33 6.67 28.05
CA SER A 92 8.91 7.88 27.45
C SER A 92 9.48 7.60 26.07
N VAL A 93 10.14 6.46 25.87
CA VAL A 93 10.64 6.04 24.55
C VAL A 93 9.47 5.92 23.56
N SER A 94 8.42 5.17 23.93
CA SER A 94 7.25 5.01 23.06
C SER A 94 6.57 6.35 22.73
N ALA A 95 6.46 7.27 23.71
CA ALA A 95 5.87 8.58 23.52
C ALA A 95 6.71 9.46 22.57
N VAL A 96 8.05 9.44 22.68
CA VAL A 96 8.96 10.16 21.77
C VAL A 96 8.82 9.64 20.35
N VAL A 97 8.80 8.31 20.15
CA VAL A 97 8.63 7.68 18.83
C VAL A 97 7.32 8.11 18.19
N LEU A 98 6.22 8.08 18.93
CA LEU A 98 4.92 8.52 18.42
C LEU A 98 4.90 10.01 18.12
N ALA A 99 5.51 10.86 18.95
CA ALA A 99 5.63 12.27 18.68
C ALA A 99 6.46 12.57 17.41
N GLN A 100 7.55 11.85 17.19
CA GLN A 100 8.35 11.94 15.97
C GLN A 100 7.54 11.54 14.73
N LEU A 101 6.81 10.42 14.80
CA LEU A 101 5.93 10.00 13.72
C LEU A 101 4.86 11.04 13.41
N ALA A 102 4.22 11.62 14.42
CA ALA A 102 3.22 12.66 14.24
C ALA A 102 3.81 13.90 13.56
N VAL A 103 4.96 14.38 14.03
CA VAL A 103 5.64 15.56 13.45
C VAL A 103 6.04 15.32 12.01
N VAL A 104 6.66 14.18 11.70
CA VAL A 104 7.09 13.84 10.34
C VAL A 104 5.89 13.66 9.40
N ALA A 105 4.83 13.01 9.87
CA ALA A 105 3.62 12.79 9.10
C ALA A 105 2.88 14.09 8.79
N THR A 106 2.72 14.99 9.77
CA THR A 106 2.06 16.28 9.57
C THR A 106 2.87 17.20 8.68
N LEU A 107 4.19 17.30 8.88
CA LEU A 107 5.07 18.12 8.03
C LEU A 107 5.12 17.58 6.60
N GLY A 108 5.20 16.26 6.43
CA GLY A 108 5.17 15.63 5.11
C GLY A 108 3.84 15.89 4.41
N ALA A 109 2.71 15.68 5.09
CA ALA A 109 1.39 15.96 4.53
C ALA A 109 1.20 17.43 4.17
N ALA A 110 1.68 18.36 5.00
CA ALA A 110 1.64 19.79 4.71
C ALA A 110 2.48 20.13 3.47
N CYS A 111 3.69 19.60 3.35
CA CYS A 111 4.51 19.78 2.14
C CYS A 111 3.81 19.20 0.90
N GLY A 112 3.18 18.02 1.02
CA GLY A 112 2.45 17.39 -0.07
C GLY A 112 1.27 18.23 -0.55
N THR A 113 0.46 18.76 0.36
CA THR A 113 -0.67 19.64 0.03
C THR A 113 -0.23 20.98 -0.54
N LEU A 114 0.93 21.52 -0.12
CA LEU A 114 1.52 22.71 -0.73
C LEU A 114 1.94 22.46 -2.19
N VAL A 115 2.57 21.33 -2.47
CA VAL A 115 2.92 20.95 -3.86
C VAL A 115 1.64 20.77 -4.68
N GLU A 116 0.63 20.14 -4.12
CA GLU A 116 -0.67 19.94 -4.78
C GLU A 116 -1.33 21.28 -5.11
N SER A 117 -1.39 22.24 -4.20
CA SER A 117 -2.04 23.52 -4.43
C SER A 117 -1.45 24.32 -5.62
N VAL A 118 -0.16 24.12 -5.91
CA VAL A 118 0.51 24.72 -7.07
C VAL A 118 0.26 23.92 -8.35
N THR A 119 0.19 22.60 -8.25
CA THR A 119 0.08 21.70 -9.41
C THR A 119 -1.35 21.36 -9.81
N TYR A 120 -2.32 21.61 -8.95
CA TYR A 120 -3.72 21.27 -9.18
C TYR A 120 -4.28 21.93 -10.44
N ALA A 121 -4.22 23.26 -10.52
CA ALA A 121 -4.78 24.01 -11.66
C ALA A 121 -4.18 23.62 -13.03
N PRO A 122 -2.84 23.48 -13.17
CA PRO A 122 -2.28 23.10 -14.48
C PRO A 122 -2.49 21.63 -14.86
N LEU A 123 -2.61 20.72 -13.87
CA LEU A 123 -2.79 19.30 -14.14
C LEU A 123 -4.26 18.90 -14.33
N PHE A 124 -5.20 19.66 -13.76
CA PHE A 124 -6.62 19.34 -13.81
C PHE A 124 -7.16 19.15 -15.23
N PRO A 125 -6.92 20.07 -16.20
CA PRO A 125 -7.43 19.90 -17.56
C PRO A 125 -6.87 18.66 -18.28
N TRP A 126 -5.62 18.28 -17.94
CA TRP A 126 -4.99 17.10 -18.51
C TRP A 126 -5.57 15.79 -17.92
N VAL A 127 -5.81 15.77 -16.62
CA VAL A 127 -6.40 14.62 -15.93
C VAL A 127 -7.85 14.40 -16.33
N PHE A 128 -8.63 15.47 -16.55
CA PHE A 128 -10.03 15.41 -16.95
C PHE A 128 -10.25 15.65 -18.46
N SER A 129 -9.29 15.26 -19.30
CA SER A 129 -9.33 15.49 -20.75
C SER A 129 -10.35 14.62 -21.52
N SER A 130 -10.95 13.62 -20.89
CA SER A 130 -11.94 12.75 -21.54
C SER A 130 -13.22 13.51 -21.93
N PRO A 131 -13.79 13.23 -23.11
CA PRO A 131 -15.05 13.83 -23.56
C PRO A 131 -16.22 13.63 -22.58
N PHE A 132 -16.15 12.62 -21.72
CA PHE A 132 -17.17 12.34 -20.70
C PHE A 132 -17.30 13.47 -19.68
N TYR A 133 -16.20 14.20 -19.41
CA TYR A 133 -16.15 15.28 -18.41
C TYR A 133 -16.32 16.67 -19.00
N GLN A 134 -16.52 16.79 -20.30
CA GLN A 134 -16.71 18.07 -21.01
C GLN A 134 -18.11 18.66 -20.77
N PRO A 135 -18.27 19.99 -20.68
CA PRO A 135 -17.23 21.03 -20.84
C PRO A 135 -16.48 21.39 -19.56
N ILE A 136 -15.17 21.16 -19.54
CA ILE A 136 -14.30 21.47 -18.37
C ILE A 136 -14.09 22.97 -18.21
N ASP A 137 -14.16 23.74 -19.30
CA ASP A 137 -13.91 25.19 -19.31
C ASP A 137 -14.89 25.99 -18.46
N GLN A 138 -16.01 25.39 -18.04
CA GLN A 138 -17.01 26.00 -17.18
C GLN A 138 -16.82 25.68 -15.70
N VAL A 139 -15.85 24.81 -15.36
CA VAL A 139 -15.60 24.37 -13.98
C VAL A 139 -14.71 25.41 -13.28
N VAL A 140 -15.22 26.01 -12.22
CA VAL A 140 -14.42 26.86 -11.34
C VAL A 140 -13.55 25.95 -10.46
N LEU A 141 -12.23 26.00 -10.69
CA LEU A 141 -11.28 25.22 -9.93
C LEU A 141 -11.03 25.89 -8.58
N GLU A 142 -11.41 25.22 -7.52
CA GLU A 142 -11.15 25.67 -6.15
C GLU A 142 -10.20 24.73 -5.43
N VAL A 143 -9.08 25.26 -4.96
CA VAL A 143 -8.17 24.54 -4.08
C VAL A 143 -8.81 24.47 -2.70
N GLY A 144 -9.02 23.26 -2.21
CA GLY A 144 -9.69 23.01 -0.90
C GLY A 144 -8.84 23.38 0.32
N ALA A 145 -8.23 24.58 0.32
CA ALA A 145 -7.29 25.03 1.35
C ALA A 145 -7.86 24.95 2.77
N SER A 146 -9.15 25.26 2.95
CA SER A 146 -9.84 25.20 4.25
C SER A 146 -9.93 23.78 4.82
N ARG A 147 -9.93 22.76 3.97
CA ARG A 147 -10.03 21.34 4.35
C ARG A 147 -8.69 20.61 4.38
N MET A 148 -7.59 21.20 3.92
CA MET A 148 -6.24 20.59 3.96
C MET A 148 -5.81 20.13 5.37
N PRO A 149 -6.13 20.85 6.47
CA PRO A 149 -5.80 20.36 7.81
C PRO A 149 -6.43 19.01 8.15
N THR A 150 -7.56 18.64 7.54
CA THR A 150 -8.17 17.30 7.73
C THR A 150 -7.32 16.21 7.13
N VAL A 151 -6.66 16.47 5.98
CA VAL A 151 -5.70 15.56 5.36
C VAL A 151 -4.48 15.36 6.26
N TRP A 152 -3.93 16.46 6.82
CA TRP A 152 -2.78 16.38 7.74
C TRP A 152 -3.12 15.54 8.97
N LEU A 153 -4.29 15.77 9.55
CA LEU A 153 -4.76 15.00 10.70
C LEU A 153 -4.99 13.52 10.36
N ALA A 154 -5.59 13.24 9.21
CA ALA A 154 -5.80 11.87 8.75
C ALA A 154 -4.47 11.12 8.53
N VAL A 155 -3.51 11.73 7.83
CA VAL A 155 -2.17 11.15 7.58
C VAL A 155 -1.44 10.93 8.90
N ALA A 156 -1.49 11.88 9.82
CA ALA A 156 -0.89 11.73 11.15
C ALA A 156 -1.57 10.61 11.96
N ALA A 157 -2.89 10.54 11.97
CA ALA A 157 -3.65 9.51 12.69
C ALA A 157 -3.33 8.11 12.18
N VAL A 158 -3.32 7.90 10.86
CA VAL A 158 -2.98 6.61 10.25
C VAL A 158 -1.52 6.23 10.55
N SER A 159 -0.59 7.19 10.48
CA SER A 159 0.83 6.96 10.81
C SER A 159 1.00 6.58 12.28
N LEU A 160 0.28 7.22 13.19
CA LEU A 160 0.30 6.90 14.62
C LEU A 160 -0.26 5.52 14.90
N VAL A 161 -1.41 5.18 14.33
CA VAL A 161 -2.04 3.86 14.48
C VAL A 161 -1.10 2.77 13.93
N GLY A 162 -0.53 2.99 12.74
CA GLY A 162 0.43 2.09 12.11
C GLY A 162 1.70 1.91 12.93
N GLY A 163 2.24 2.99 13.49
CA GLY A 163 3.46 3.00 14.28
C GLY A 163 3.28 2.55 15.75
N LEU A 164 2.04 2.51 16.25
CA LEU A 164 1.75 2.24 17.68
C LEU A 164 2.34 0.91 18.16
N LYS A 165 2.18 -0.15 17.37
CA LYS A 165 2.74 -1.47 17.70
C LYS A 165 4.27 -1.44 17.70
N GLY A 166 4.87 -0.74 16.73
CA GLY A 166 6.32 -0.54 16.67
C GLY A 166 6.85 0.24 17.85
N ALA A 167 6.21 1.35 18.19
CA ALA A 167 6.56 2.21 19.31
C ALA A 167 6.46 1.48 20.67
N ARG A 168 5.38 0.71 20.90
CA ARG A 168 5.26 -0.14 22.09
C ARG A 168 6.35 -1.20 22.15
N SER A 169 6.59 -1.90 21.04
CA SER A 169 7.65 -2.91 20.97
C SER A 169 9.04 -2.30 21.19
N ALA A 170 9.29 -1.06 20.76
CA ALA A 170 10.55 -0.36 21.01
C ALA A 170 10.75 -0.04 22.51
N GLY A 171 9.67 0.26 23.23
CA GLY A 171 9.71 0.48 24.68
C GLY A 171 9.80 -0.80 25.52
N GLU A 172 9.18 -1.89 25.08
CA GLU A 172 9.09 -3.15 25.86
C GLU A 172 10.24 -4.12 25.62
N THR A 173 11.05 -3.93 24.56
CA THR A 173 12.16 -4.84 24.27
C THR A 173 13.31 -4.64 25.25
N PRO A 174 13.76 -5.69 25.98
CA PRO A 174 14.90 -5.57 26.89
C PRO A 174 16.15 -5.06 26.15
N PRO A 175 16.89 -4.09 26.73
CA PRO A 175 18.03 -3.48 26.06
C PRO A 175 19.09 -4.48 25.60
N LEU A 176 19.36 -5.51 26.41
CA LEU A 176 20.31 -6.57 26.08
C LEU A 176 19.85 -7.44 24.91
N GLU A 177 18.55 -7.69 24.77
CA GLU A 177 17.98 -8.44 23.65
C GLU A 177 18.01 -7.61 22.35
N ALA A 178 17.83 -6.29 22.44
CA ALA A 178 17.89 -5.39 21.30
C ALA A 178 19.33 -5.15 20.76
N LEU A 179 20.33 -5.31 21.63
CA LEU A 179 21.77 -5.21 21.26
C LEU A 179 22.32 -6.55 20.74
N ARG A 180 21.77 -7.68 21.17
CA ARG A 180 22.00 -8.97 20.51
C ARG A 180 21.27 -8.94 19.18
N ASP A 181 21.90 -9.42 18.10
CA ASP A 181 21.23 -9.64 16.81
C ASP A 181 20.17 -10.73 17.01
N SER A 182 19.03 -10.31 17.56
CA SER A 182 17.90 -11.23 17.82
C SER A 182 17.29 -11.62 16.50
N GLU A 183 17.10 -12.90 16.28
CA GLU A 183 16.36 -13.42 15.13
C GLU A 183 15.05 -12.66 14.96
N PRO A 184 14.70 -12.21 13.75
CA PRO A 184 13.47 -11.50 13.51
C PRO A 184 12.29 -12.38 13.90
N LYS A 185 11.58 -12.00 14.95
CA LYS A 185 10.39 -12.75 15.45
C LYS A 185 9.41 -12.92 14.30
N ARG A 186 9.05 -14.15 13.99
CA ARG A 186 8.02 -14.47 12.97
C ARG A 186 6.74 -13.72 13.31
N ARG A 187 6.27 -12.86 12.43
CA ARG A 187 4.99 -12.16 12.58
C ARG A 187 3.86 -13.15 12.30
N GLY A 188 3.35 -13.78 13.34
CA GLY A 188 2.14 -14.61 13.28
C GLY A 188 0.87 -13.78 13.13
N MET A 189 -0.24 -14.49 12.94
CA MET A 189 -1.58 -13.91 12.93
C MET A 189 -1.90 -13.36 14.32
N THR A 190 -2.17 -12.04 14.45
CA THR A 190 -2.65 -11.45 15.70
C THR A 190 -4.18 -11.47 15.71
N TRP A 191 -4.81 -11.55 16.90
CA TRP A 191 -6.26 -11.55 17.02
C TRP A 191 -6.93 -10.35 16.34
N LEU A 192 -6.29 -9.20 16.37
CA LEU A 192 -6.76 -7.97 15.73
C LEU A 192 -6.77 -8.10 14.19
N ARG A 193 -5.75 -8.75 13.61
CA ARG A 193 -5.72 -9.07 12.17
C ARG A 193 -6.75 -10.11 11.80
N ALA A 194 -7.02 -11.08 12.69
CA ALA A 194 -8.07 -12.07 12.46
C ALA A 194 -9.46 -11.43 12.44
N ILE A 195 -9.74 -10.48 13.34
CA ILE A 195 -10.99 -9.72 13.33
C ILE A 195 -11.10 -8.86 12.06
N LEU A 196 -10.03 -8.12 11.69
CA LEU A 196 -10.02 -7.33 10.46
C LEU A 196 -10.23 -8.22 9.21
N PHE A 197 -9.59 -9.36 9.16
CA PHE A 197 -9.81 -10.34 8.09
C PHE A 197 -11.27 -10.78 8.03
N ALA A 198 -11.83 -11.20 9.18
CA ALA A 198 -13.22 -11.66 9.24
C ALA A 198 -14.19 -10.53 8.85
N SER A 199 -13.99 -9.32 9.33
CA SER A 199 -14.86 -8.17 9.00
C SER A 199 -14.81 -7.81 7.51
N LEU A 200 -13.61 -7.78 6.90
CA LEU A 200 -13.45 -7.49 5.48
C LEU A 200 -13.99 -8.64 4.60
N ALA A 201 -13.75 -9.89 4.98
CA ALA A 201 -14.30 -11.04 4.28
C ALA A 201 -15.84 -11.05 4.35
N THR A 202 -16.41 -10.77 5.52
CA THR A 202 -17.87 -10.62 5.68
C THR A 202 -18.40 -9.45 4.84
N GLY A 203 -17.69 -8.32 4.80
CA GLY A 203 -18.02 -7.18 3.94
C GLY A 203 -18.01 -7.54 2.45
N THR A 204 -17.04 -8.32 2.00
CA THR A 204 -16.97 -8.82 0.61
C THR A 204 -18.15 -9.75 0.30
N CYS A 205 -18.49 -10.67 1.21
CA CYS A 205 -19.65 -11.53 1.07
C CYS A 205 -20.98 -10.73 1.08
N ALA A 206 -21.12 -9.76 1.97
CA ALA A 206 -22.30 -8.91 2.02
C ALA A 206 -22.48 -8.08 0.74
N LEU A 207 -21.40 -7.54 0.20
CA LEU A 207 -21.42 -6.81 -1.08
C LEU A 207 -21.83 -7.74 -2.23
N SER A 208 -21.29 -8.96 -2.30
CA SER A 208 -21.66 -9.91 -3.35
C SER A 208 -23.13 -10.34 -3.26
N VAL A 209 -23.65 -10.57 -2.05
CA VAL A 209 -25.11 -10.86 -1.84
C VAL A 209 -25.96 -9.67 -2.28
N PHE A 210 -25.58 -8.45 -1.88
CA PHE A 210 -26.29 -7.25 -2.30
C PHE A 210 -26.31 -7.09 -3.83
N MET A 211 -25.21 -7.40 -4.52
CA MET A 211 -25.15 -7.37 -5.99
C MET A 211 -26.06 -8.40 -6.65
N VAL A 212 -26.19 -9.59 -6.06
CA VAL A 212 -27.11 -10.66 -6.54
C VAL A 212 -28.56 -10.23 -6.39
N GLU A 213 -28.94 -9.65 -5.24
CA GLU A 213 -30.32 -9.27 -4.93
C GLU A 213 -30.78 -8.03 -5.72
N ALA A 214 -29.90 -7.04 -5.86
CA ALA A 214 -30.26 -5.76 -6.45
C ALA A 214 -30.50 -5.83 -7.98
N GLN A 215 -29.90 -6.75 -8.72
CA GLN A 215 -29.98 -6.97 -10.19
C GLN A 215 -30.10 -5.68 -11.02
N SER A 216 -29.57 -4.57 -10.50
CA SER A 216 -29.72 -3.23 -11.02
C SER A 216 -28.39 -2.70 -11.51
N TYR A 217 -28.43 -1.74 -12.42
CA TYR A 217 -27.24 -1.02 -12.91
C TYR A 217 -26.44 -0.36 -11.78
N ALA A 218 -27.12 0.13 -10.74
CA ALA A 218 -26.49 0.69 -9.55
C ALA A 218 -25.70 -0.36 -8.75
N ALA A 219 -26.10 -1.63 -8.81
CA ALA A 219 -25.34 -2.71 -8.19
C ALA A 219 -24.03 -3.01 -8.92
N LEU A 220 -23.99 -2.86 -10.26
CA LEU A 220 -22.78 -3.04 -11.04
C LEU A 220 -21.70 -1.99 -10.73
N SER A 221 -22.09 -0.75 -10.42
CA SER A 221 -21.14 0.29 -10.03
C SER A 221 -20.42 -0.05 -8.72
N ASN A 222 -21.08 -0.78 -7.82
CA ASN A 222 -20.47 -1.25 -6.58
C ASN A 222 -19.47 -2.40 -6.79
N ALA A 223 -19.48 -3.06 -7.94
CA ALA A 223 -18.49 -4.09 -8.29
C ALA A 223 -17.06 -3.56 -8.27
N LEU A 224 -16.85 -2.26 -8.48
CA LEU A 224 -15.53 -1.61 -8.38
C LEU A 224 -14.90 -1.76 -6.98
N PHE A 225 -15.69 -1.94 -5.93
CA PHE A 225 -15.18 -2.14 -4.59
C PHE A 225 -14.75 -3.58 -4.29
N VAL A 226 -15.11 -4.56 -5.13
CA VAL A 226 -14.76 -5.98 -4.92
C VAL A 226 -13.23 -6.20 -4.96
N PRO A 227 -12.46 -5.71 -5.98
CA PRO A 227 -11.00 -5.79 -5.96
C PRO A 227 -10.38 -5.10 -4.74
N LEU A 228 -10.89 -3.93 -4.36
CA LEU A 228 -10.42 -3.20 -3.19
C LEU A 228 -10.60 -4.02 -1.91
N LEU A 229 -11.76 -4.62 -1.71
CA LEU A 229 -12.04 -5.47 -0.54
C LEU A 229 -11.24 -6.78 -0.58
N ALA A 230 -11.04 -7.38 -1.75
CA ALA A 230 -10.24 -8.58 -1.92
C ALA A 230 -8.78 -8.33 -1.53
N VAL A 231 -8.17 -7.26 -2.02
CA VAL A 231 -6.79 -6.93 -1.65
C VAL A 231 -6.69 -6.45 -0.20
N ALA A 232 -7.70 -5.78 0.34
CA ALA A 232 -7.74 -5.39 1.75
C ALA A 232 -7.77 -6.62 2.66
N THR A 233 -8.59 -7.63 2.34
CA THR A 233 -8.61 -8.90 3.09
C THR A 233 -7.27 -9.61 3.00
N LEU A 234 -6.66 -9.67 1.81
CA LEU A 234 -5.34 -10.28 1.62
C LEU A 234 -4.25 -9.53 2.37
N ALA A 235 -4.28 -8.19 2.41
CA ALA A 235 -3.32 -7.36 3.14
C ALA A 235 -3.32 -7.63 4.66
N THR A 236 -4.47 -8.01 5.25
CA THR A 236 -4.53 -8.38 6.68
C THR A 236 -3.75 -9.67 6.98
N VAL A 237 -3.80 -10.64 6.07
CA VAL A 237 -3.10 -11.94 6.20
C VAL A 237 -1.77 -11.97 5.43
N ALA A 238 -1.37 -10.85 4.82
CA ALA A 238 -0.16 -10.75 4.00
C ALA A 238 1.09 -11.39 4.62
N PRO A 239 1.43 -11.22 5.92
CA PRO A 239 2.63 -11.84 6.48
C PRO A 239 2.63 -13.37 6.42
N VAL A 240 1.45 -13.99 6.51
CA VAL A 240 1.31 -15.44 6.45
C VAL A 240 1.33 -15.90 4.99
N VAL A 241 0.51 -15.27 4.15
CA VAL A 241 0.38 -15.64 2.73
C VAL A 241 1.68 -15.41 1.96
N LEU A 242 2.28 -14.22 2.07
CA LEU A 242 3.53 -13.90 1.37
C LEU A 242 4.66 -14.83 1.80
N SER A 243 4.75 -15.13 3.11
CA SER A 243 5.76 -16.06 3.61
C SER A 243 5.57 -17.50 3.13
N ALA A 244 4.32 -17.97 3.05
CA ALA A 244 4.00 -19.29 2.55
C ALA A 244 4.25 -19.38 1.04
N LEU A 245 3.78 -18.38 0.29
CA LEU A 245 3.94 -18.29 -1.15
C LEU A 245 5.41 -18.22 -1.55
N MET A 246 6.21 -17.35 -0.89
CA MET A 246 7.65 -17.26 -1.12
C MET A 246 8.34 -18.60 -0.90
N ARG A 247 8.01 -19.32 0.18
CA ARG A 247 8.58 -20.64 0.46
C ARG A 247 8.16 -21.66 -0.58
N ALA A 248 6.90 -21.64 -1.00
CA ALA A 248 6.36 -22.59 -1.97
C ALA A 248 7.08 -22.47 -3.33
N TRP A 249 7.01 -21.31 -3.97
CA TRP A 249 7.57 -21.17 -5.30
C TRP A 249 9.10 -21.19 -5.35
N THR A 250 9.79 -20.62 -4.33
CA THR A 250 11.25 -20.71 -4.28
C THR A 250 11.75 -22.11 -3.94
N SER A 251 10.90 -23.04 -3.44
CA SER A 251 11.29 -24.45 -3.26
C SER A 251 11.31 -25.24 -4.57
N ILE A 252 10.52 -24.81 -5.56
CA ILE A 252 10.42 -25.46 -6.87
C ILE A 252 11.73 -25.26 -7.67
N MET A 253 12.40 -24.12 -7.49
CA MET A 253 13.66 -23.85 -8.18
C MET A 253 14.82 -24.66 -7.56
N PRO A 254 15.53 -25.47 -8.36
CA PRO A 254 16.62 -26.30 -7.88
C PRO A 254 17.76 -25.43 -7.33
N GLN A 255 18.37 -25.87 -6.23
CA GLN A 255 19.48 -25.18 -5.55
C GLN A 255 20.81 -25.22 -6.33
N LEU A 256 20.79 -25.68 -7.57
CA LEU A 256 21.94 -26.02 -8.36
C LEU A 256 22.77 -24.80 -8.78
N ARG A 257 24.01 -24.76 -8.31
CA ARG A 257 25.19 -24.08 -8.88
C ARG A 257 25.23 -22.54 -8.87
N TRP A 258 24.20 -21.82 -8.44
CA TRP A 258 24.23 -20.37 -8.36
C TRP A 258 24.34 -19.90 -6.91
N ASN A 259 25.55 -19.62 -6.47
CA ASN A 259 25.79 -19.10 -5.11
C ASN A 259 24.98 -17.83 -4.81
N ALA A 260 24.76 -16.98 -5.82
CA ALA A 260 23.94 -15.78 -5.70
C ALA A 260 22.47 -16.10 -5.41
N TRP A 261 21.88 -17.08 -6.11
CA TRP A 261 20.50 -17.52 -5.87
C TRP A 261 20.33 -18.17 -4.49
N TYR A 262 21.28 -19.03 -4.11
CA TYR A 262 21.28 -19.66 -2.79
C TYR A 262 21.28 -18.60 -1.69
N LEU A 263 22.17 -17.61 -1.78
CA LEU A 263 22.27 -16.51 -0.83
C LEU A 263 20.97 -15.69 -0.81
N ALA A 264 20.47 -15.25 -1.97
CA ALA A 264 19.24 -14.47 -2.11
C ALA A 264 18.02 -15.18 -1.49
N ARG A 265 17.85 -16.47 -1.76
CA ARG A 265 16.75 -17.27 -1.22
C ARG A 265 16.80 -17.37 0.30
N HIS A 266 17.99 -17.60 0.87
CA HIS A 266 18.14 -17.69 2.32
C HIS A 266 17.95 -16.33 2.98
N THR A 267 18.50 -15.27 2.42
CA THR A 267 18.33 -13.90 2.92
C THR A 267 16.86 -13.46 2.87
N ALA A 268 16.16 -13.71 1.75
CA ALA A 268 14.74 -13.38 1.62
C ALA A 268 13.88 -14.15 2.65
N ARG A 269 14.18 -15.44 2.87
CA ARG A 269 13.45 -16.26 3.86
C ARG A 269 13.75 -15.88 5.30
N TYR A 270 14.95 -15.42 5.60
CA TYR A 270 15.34 -14.96 6.93
C TYR A 270 14.72 -13.60 7.24
N GLY A 271 14.76 -12.67 6.29
CA GLY A 271 14.24 -11.30 6.42
C GLY A 271 12.72 -11.16 6.30
N LEU A 272 11.92 -12.23 6.39
CA LEU A 272 10.46 -12.23 6.15
C LEU A 272 9.67 -11.14 6.88
N SER A 273 10.10 -10.69 8.04
CA SER A 273 9.40 -9.63 8.79
C SER A 273 9.58 -8.23 8.18
N LEU A 274 10.70 -8.00 7.50
CA LEU A 274 11.01 -6.75 6.79
C LEU A 274 10.51 -6.81 5.35
N SER A 275 10.59 -7.98 4.70
CA SER A 275 10.16 -8.18 3.32
C SER A 275 8.66 -7.95 3.12
N THR A 276 7.81 -8.34 4.07
CA THR A 276 6.37 -8.07 3.99
C THR A 276 6.04 -6.58 3.89
N SER A 277 6.87 -5.70 4.43
CA SER A 277 6.67 -4.25 4.30
C SER A 277 7.02 -3.71 2.90
N VAL A 278 7.88 -4.41 2.15
CA VAL A 278 8.20 -4.11 0.74
C VAL A 278 7.15 -4.73 -0.18
N GLU A 279 6.79 -5.98 0.07
CA GLU A 279 5.91 -6.78 -0.79
C GLU A 279 4.46 -6.29 -0.75
N THR A 280 3.97 -5.85 0.42
CA THR A 280 2.56 -5.44 0.57
C THR A 280 2.18 -4.25 -0.32
N PRO A 281 2.93 -3.13 -0.40
CA PRO A 281 2.61 -2.05 -1.34
C PRO A 281 2.63 -2.50 -2.81
N VAL A 282 3.59 -3.34 -3.20
CA VAL A 282 3.68 -3.87 -4.58
C VAL A 282 2.47 -4.75 -4.89
N MET A 283 2.09 -5.64 -3.98
CA MET A 283 0.91 -6.49 -4.09
C MET A 283 -0.36 -5.66 -4.26
N VAL A 284 -0.55 -4.65 -3.42
CA VAL A 284 -1.72 -3.76 -3.46
C VAL A 284 -1.76 -2.96 -4.76
N GLY A 285 -0.65 -2.34 -5.16
CA GLY A 285 -0.58 -1.57 -6.40
C GLY A 285 -0.86 -2.43 -7.64
N PHE A 286 -0.34 -3.65 -7.68
CA PHE A 286 -0.60 -4.60 -8.75
C PHE A 286 -2.06 -5.04 -8.80
N ASP A 287 -2.64 -5.42 -7.66
CA ASP A 287 -4.02 -5.88 -7.59
C ASP A 287 -5.02 -4.77 -7.95
N LEU A 288 -4.81 -3.55 -7.46
CA LEU A 288 -5.69 -2.43 -7.82
C LEU A 288 -5.68 -2.18 -9.32
N LEU A 289 -4.51 -2.20 -9.98
CA LEU A 289 -4.42 -2.05 -11.44
C LEU A 289 -5.05 -3.22 -12.17
N ALA A 290 -4.57 -4.42 -11.90
CA ALA A 290 -4.99 -5.62 -12.62
C ALA A 290 -6.43 -6.01 -12.28
N GLY A 291 -6.86 -5.85 -11.03
CA GLY A 291 -8.21 -6.16 -10.56
C GLY A 291 -9.26 -5.26 -11.19
N VAL A 292 -9.04 -3.95 -11.19
CA VAL A 292 -9.96 -2.98 -11.83
C VAL A 292 -9.97 -3.14 -13.34
N ALA A 293 -8.81 -3.34 -14.00
CA ALA A 293 -8.74 -3.59 -15.43
C ALA A 293 -9.46 -4.90 -15.84
N SER A 294 -9.25 -5.96 -15.07
CA SER A 294 -9.92 -7.24 -15.30
C SER A 294 -11.43 -7.15 -15.09
N LEU A 295 -11.84 -6.43 -14.04
CA LEU A 295 -13.26 -6.17 -13.77
C LEU A 295 -13.92 -5.39 -14.90
N SER A 296 -13.27 -4.34 -15.42
CA SER A 296 -13.84 -3.54 -16.53
C SER A 296 -14.05 -4.39 -17.79
N ASN A 297 -13.09 -5.27 -18.12
CA ASN A 297 -13.22 -6.21 -19.24
C ASN A 297 -14.36 -7.20 -19.02
N MET A 298 -14.53 -7.69 -17.80
CA MET A 298 -15.60 -8.62 -17.46
C MET A 298 -16.98 -7.96 -17.55
N LEU A 299 -17.11 -6.70 -17.08
CA LEU A 299 -18.34 -5.93 -17.20
C LEU A 299 -18.65 -5.58 -18.65
N ALA A 300 -17.63 -5.27 -19.47
CA ALA A 300 -17.81 -5.07 -20.92
C ALA A 300 -18.37 -6.31 -21.62
N PHE A 301 -17.80 -7.47 -21.29
CA PHE A 301 -18.28 -8.75 -21.81
C PHE A 301 -19.73 -9.04 -21.40
N TYR A 302 -20.08 -8.78 -20.14
CA TYR A 302 -21.45 -8.93 -19.66
C TYR A 302 -22.42 -8.00 -20.36
N ALA A 303 -22.06 -6.73 -20.56
CA ALA A 303 -22.88 -5.76 -21.27
C ALA A 303 -23.14 -6.17 -22.74
N GLN A 304 -22.13 -6.74 -23.41
CA GLN A 304 -22.29 -7.30 -24.76
C GLN A 304 -23.28 -8.48 -24.80
N GLN A 305 -23.21 -9.38 -23.80
CA GLN A 305 -24.17 -10.52 -23.73
C GLN A 305 -25.61 -10.06 -23.53
N GLN A 306 -25.82 -8.94 -22.84
CA GLN A 306 -27.13 -8.36 -22.60
C GLN A 306 -27.65 -7.50 -23.79
N GLY A 307 -26.89 -7.38 -24.87
CA GLY A 307 -27.27 -6.58 -26.03
C GLY A 307 -27.15 -5.06 -25.83
N LEU A 308 -26.47 -4.63 -24.77
CA LEU A 308 -26.22 -3.22 -24.47
C LEU A 308 -25.00 -2.72 -25.27
N LEU A 309 -25.14 -2.65 -26.59
CA LEU A 309 -24.05 -2.34 -27.54
C LEU A 309 -23.43 -0.94 -27.36
N ASP A 310 -24.15 0.01 -26.77
CA ASP A 310 -23.69 1.40 -26.60
C ASP A 310 -22.89 1.63 -25.29
N TYR A 311 -22.72 0.61 -24.48
CA TYR A 311 -22.05 0.77 -23.21
C TYR A 311 -20.53 0.58 -23.35
N LYS A 312 -19.81 1.67 -23.52
CA LYS A 312 -18.34 1.70 -23.41
C LYS A 312 -17.94 1.49 -21.95
N THR A 313 -17.89 0.24 -21.54
CA THR A 313 -17.39 -0.18 -20.20
C THR A 313 -15.86 -0.20 -20.14
N SER A 314 -15.17 0.03 -21.25
CA SER A 314 -13.71 0.14 -21.23
C SER A 314 -13.31 1.39 -20.45
N LEU A 315 -12.51 1.21 -19.40
CA LEU A 315 -11.88 2.32 -18.72
C LEU A 315 -10.98 3.07 -19.71
N ASP A 316 -11.37 4.29 -20.05
CA ASP A 316 -10.50 5.19 -20.78
C ASP A 316 -9.23 5.46 -19.97
N PHE A 317 -8.11 5.78 -20.66
CA PHE A 317 -6.85 6.12 -20.01
C PHE A 317 -7.02 7.19 -18.92
N THR A 318 -7.84 8.21 -19.18
CA THR A 318 -8.16 9.28 -18.25
C THR A 318 -8.88 8.76 -17.00
N SER A 319 -9.91 7.93 -17.16
CA SER A 319 -10.64 7.33 -16.02
C SER A 319 -9.75 6.42 -15.20
N THR A 320 -8.83 5.70 -15.85
CA THR A 320 -7.85 4.85 -15.17
C THR A 320 -6.85 5.67 -14.34
N ILE A 321 -6.32 6.77 -14.89
CA ILE A 321 -5.42 7.67 -14.14
C ILE A 321 -6.16 8.31 -12.98
N LEU A 322 -7.39 8.74 -13.18
CA LEU A 322 -8.18 9.40 -12.15
C LEU A 322 -8.46 8.46 -10.97
N LEU A 323 -8.86 7.23 -11.26
CA LEU A 323 -9.22 6.25 -10.24
C LEU A 323 -8.00 5.62 -9.58
N LEU A 324 -7.00 5.22 -10.36
CA LEU A 324 -5.88 4.39 -9.93
C LEU A 324 -4.55 5.13 -9.85
N GLY A 325 -4.42 6.28 -10.50
CA GLY A 325 -3.16 7.03 -10.53
C GLY A 325 -2.64 7.39 -9.15
N GLY A 326 -3.51 7.89 -8.28
CA GLY A 326 -3.18 8.19 -6.88
C GLY A 326 -2.73 6.96 -6.08
N PRO A 327 -3.56 5.91 -5.98
CA PRO A 327 -3.22 4.67 -5.28
C PRO A 327 -1.93 4.02 -5.77
N VAL A 328 -1.75 3.93 -7.08
CA VAL A 328 -0.57 3.31 -7.69
C VAL A 328 0.69 4.12 -7.41
N LEU A 329 0.60 5.45 -7.53
CA LEU A 329 1.71 6.34 -7.18
C LEU A 329 2.12 6.18 -5.71
N LEU A 330 1.15 6.12 -4.79
CA LEU A 330 1.42 5.88 -3.37
C LEU A 330 2.09 4.53 -3.14
N CYS A 331 1.60 3.48 -3.77
CA CYS A 331 2.20 2.14 -3.67
C CYS A 331 3.62 2.11 -4.23
N ALA A 332 3.87 2.81 -5.35
CA ALA A 332 5.21 2.92 -5.94
C ALA A 332 6.18 3.67 -5.02
N ILE A 333 5.76 4.81 -4.46
CA ILE A 333 6.55 5.56 -3.46
C ILE A 333 6.82 4.68 -2.23
N GLY A 334 5.80 4.01 -1.71
CA GLY A 334 5.91 3.12 -0.56
C GLY A 334 6.87 1.96 -0.80
N ALA A 335 6.79 1.32 -1.96
CA ALA A 335 7.71 0.25 -2.35
C ALA A 335 9.16 0.77 -2.47
N ALA A 336 9.38 1.88 -3.18
CA ALA A 336 10.69 2.47 -3.35
C ALA A 336 11.34 2.86 -2.00
N VAL A 337 10.58 3.53 -1.15
CA VAL A 337 11.03 3.91 0.21
C VAL A 337 11.36 2.67 1.03
N SER A 338 10.52 1.65 0.98
CA SER A 338 10.74 0.40 1.71
C SER A 338 12.01 -0.31 1.28
N VAL A 339 12.30 -0.35 -0.03
CA VAL A 339 13.55 -0.92 -0.58
C VAL A 339 14.76 -0.13 -0.10
N VAL A 340 14.73 1.21 -0.16
CA VAL A 340 15.86 2.05 0.27
C VAL A 340 16.12 1.89 1.77
N MET A 341 15.08 1.87 2.59
CA MET A 341 15.22 1.70 4.05
C MET A 341 15.78 0.33 4.42
N THR A 342 15.32 -0.73 3.74
CA THR A 342 15.80 -2.09 3.97
C THR A 342 17.25 -2.26 3.51
N SER A 343 17.63 -1.63 2.40
CA SER A 343 19.01 -1.65 1.89
C SER A 343 20.02 -1.07 2.89
N LYS A 344 19.67 0.03 3.57
CA LYS A 344 20.55 0.64 4.60
C LYS A 344 20.85 -0.29 5.77
N SER A 345 19.88 -1.09 6.21
CA SER A 345 20.06 -2.02 7.33
C SER A 345 21.04 -3.17 7.00
N ARG A 346 21.27 -3.46 5.71
CA ARG A 346 22.09 -4.59 5.22
C ARG A 346 23.56 -4.24 4.98
N THR A 347 23.94 -2.98 5.06
CA THR A 347 25.33 -2.55 4.79
C THR A 347 26.34 -3.32 5.66
N ARG A 348 25.96 -3.61 6.91
CA ARG A 348 26.79 -4.38 7.84
C ARG A 348 26.93 -5.85 7.41
N ASP A 349 25.83 -6.49 6.99
CA ASP A 349 25.83 -7.89 6.57
C ASP A 349 26.68 -8.07 5.30
N VAL A 350 26.55 -7.11 4.38
CA VAL A 350 27.39 -7.05 3.16
C VAL A 350 28.87 -6.90 3.51
N ALA A 351 29.21 -6.02 4.47
CA ALA A 351 30.59 -5.86 4.91
C ALA A 351 31.16 -7.14 5.52
N LEU A 352 30.37 -7.86 6.34
CA LEU A 352 30.77 -9.14 6.91
C LEU A 352 30.98 -10.23 5.83
N LEU A 353 30.13 -10.28 4.82
CA LEU A 353 30.28 -11.21 3.69
C LEU A 353 31.53 -10.90 2.86
N ILE A 354 31.85 -9.61 2.65
CA ILE A 354 33.08 -9.19 1.96
C ILE A 354 34.31 -9.59 2.79
N ALA A 355 34.28 -9.38 4.11
CA ALA A 355 35.34 -9.81 5.02
C ALA A 355 35.52 -11.33 5.02
N GLY A 356 34.44 -12.10 4.81
CA GLY A 356 34.44 -13.55 4.61
C GLY A 356 34.86 -14.00 3.22
N GLY A 357 35.31 -13.09 2.32
CA GLY A 357 35.81 -13.41 1.00
C GLY A 357 34.78 -13.48 -0.12
N ALA A 358 33.54 -13.00 0.11
CA ALA A 358 32.53 -12.96 -0.93
C ALA A 358 32.89 -11.92 -2.01
N ARG A 359 32.77 -12.32 -3.29
CA ARG A 359 33.05 -11.44 -4.42
C ARG A 359 31.94 -10.39 -4.57
N PRO A 360 32.26 -9.10 -4.82
CA PRO A 360 31.27 -8.03 -4.98
C PRO A 360 30.22 -8.33 -6.07
N ARG A 361 30.63 -8.96 -7.18
CA ARG A 361 29.72 -9.38 -8.24
C ARG A 361 28.68 -10.41 -7.77
N THR A 362 29.06 -11.35 -6.91
CA THR A 362 28.14 -12.34 -6.34
C THR A 362 27.13 -11.69 -5.41
N LEU A 363 27.55 -10.69 -4.63
CA LEU A 363 26.67 -9.93 -3.74
C LEU A 363 25.67 -9.09 -4.53
N LEU A 364 26.12 -8.42 -5.61
CA LEU A 364 25.23 -7.69 -6.50
C LEU A 364 24.21 -8.63 -7.17
N ALA A 365 24.65 -9.76 -7.69
CA ALA A 365 23.74 -10.76 -8.27
C ALA A 365 22.76 -11.31 -7.23
N ALA A 366 23.19 -11.54 -5.99
CA ALA A 366 22.31 -11.95 -4.90
C ALA A 366 21.25 -10.87 -4.58
N ALA A 367 21.62 -9.59 -4.56
CA ALA A 367 20.67 -8.50 -4.32
C ALA A 367 19.62 -8.40 -5.45
N VAL A 368 20.03 -8.57 -6.72
CA VAL A 368 19.09 -8.61 -7.86
C VAL A 368 18.15 -9.81 -7.77
N CYS A 369 18.68 -11.00 -7.47
CA CYS A 369 17.86 -12.21 -7.28
C CYS A 369 16.88 -12.05 -6.12
N GLU A 370 17.28 -11.40 -5.05
CA GLU A 370 16.41 -11.14 -3.91
C GLU A 370 15.28 -10.15 -4.27
N ALA A 371 15.60 -9.05 -4.95
CA ALA A 371 14.59 -8.13 -5.46
C ALA A 371 13.58 -8.85 -6.39
N PHE A 372 14.08 -9.74 -7.25
CA PHE A 372 13.24 -10.59 -8.10
C PHE A 372 12.34 -11.52 -7.28
N ILE A 373 12.86 -12.16 -6.22
CA ILE A 373 12.06 -13.01 -5.32
C ILE A 373 10.90 -12.22 -4.70
N HIS A 374 11.17 -11.02 -4.21
CA HIS A 374 10.13 -10.17 -3.61
C HIS A 374 9.10 -9.70 -4.64
N ALA A 375 9.54 -9.26 -5.82
CA ALA A 375 8.65 -8.82 -6.89
C ALA A 375 7.71 -9.95 -7.35
N VAL A 376 8.25 -11.14 -7.64
CA VAL A 376 7.45 -12.30 -8.05
C VAL A 376 6.49 -12.74 -6.95
N THR A 377 6.93 -12.75 -5.68
CA THR A 377 6.04 -13.12 -4.56
C THR A 377 4.88 -12.13 -4.44
N ALA A 378 5.14 -10.83 -4.53
CA ALA A 378 4.12 -9.79 -4.44
C ALA A 378 3.13 -9.85 -5.61
N THR A 379 3.62 -10.03 -6.85
CA THR A 379 2.75 -10.14 -8.03
C THR A 379 1.91 -11.42 -8.01
N LEU A 380 2.46 -12.56 -7.62
CA LEU A 380 1.69 -13.80 -7.46
C LEU A 380 0.59 -13.66 -6.41
N ALA A 381 0.85 -12.97 -5.30
CA ALA A 381 -0.16 -12.70 -4.29
C ALA A 381 -1.24 -11.75 -4.82
N GLY A 382 -0.86 -10.69 -5.55
CA GLY A 382 -1.80 -9.80 -6.22
C GLY A 382 -2.65 -10.52 -7.26
N MET A 383 -2.05 -11.38 -8.09
CA MET A 383 -2.80 -12.22 -9.03
C MET A 383 -3.83 -13.11 -8.34
N ALA A 384 -3.48 -13.70 -7.18
CA ALA A 384 -4.44 -14.48 -6.40
C ALA A 384 -5.64 -13.65 -5.94
N ALA A 385 -5.41 -12.39 -5.51
CA ALA A 385 -6.50 -11.49 -5.15
C ALA A 385 -7.37 -11.12 -6.37
N VAL A 386 -6.76 -10.84 -7.53
CA VAL A 386 -7.50 -10.61 -8.79
C VAL A 386 -8.38 -11.81 -9.17
N VAL A 387 -7.86 -13.03 -9.09
CA VAL A 387 -8.63 -14.24 -9.38
C VAL A 387 -9.81 -14.39 -8.42
N VAL A 388 -9.60 -14.16 -7.12
CA VAL A 388 -10.67 -14.23 -6.12
C VAL A 388 -11.72 -13.14 -6.38
N SER A 389 -11.31 -11.90 -6.64
CA SER A 389 -12.24 -10.79 -6.90
C SER A 389 -13.08 -11.05 -8.16
N ASN A 390 -12.45 -11.55 -9.23
CA ASN A 390 -13.15 -11.91 -10.47
C ASN A 390 -14.13 -13.07 -10.26
N ALA A 391 -13.73 -14.11 -9.52
CA ALA A 391 -14.61 -15.22 -9.21
C ALA A 391 -15.83 -14.78 -8.39
N VAL A 392 -15.63 -13.93 -7.37
CA VAL A 392 -16.69 -13.35 -6.56
C VAL A 392 -17.66 -12.53 -7.42
N THR A 393 -17.12 -11.67 -8.29
CA THR A 393 -17.95 -10.83 -9.18
C THR A 393 -18.68 -11.67 -10.22
N ALA A 394 -18.02 -12.65 -10.83
CA ALA A 394 -18.68 -13.55 -11.81
C ALA A 394 -19.84 -14.32 -11.18
N CYS A 395 -19.68 -14.83 -9.97
CA CYS A 395 -20.74 -15.47 -9.22
C CYS A 395 -21.88 -14.50 -8.89
N ALA A 396 -21.55 -13.26 -8.49
CA ALA A 396 -22.55 -12.26 -8.10
C ALA A 396 -23.36 -11.73 -9.29
N VAL A 397 -22.71 -11.53 -10.45
CA VAL A 397 -23.38 -11.03 -11.68
C VAL A 397 -24.08 -12.15 -12.45
N GLY A 398 -23.88 -13.42 -12.04
CA GLY A 398 -24.54 -14.56 -12.70
C GLY A 398 -24.02 -14.84 -14.12
N ILE A 399 -22.73 -14.50 -14.37
CA ILE A 399 -22.05 -14.89 -15.60
C ILE A 399 -21.91 -16.42 -15.56
N ARG A 400 -22.96 -17.12 -16.00
CA ARG A 400 -22.86 -18.53 -16.31
C ARG A 400 -22.12 -18.68 -17.63
N GLU A 401 -21.27 -19.69 -17.72
CA GLU A 401 -20.72 -20.12 -19.02
C GLU A 401 -21.86 -20.19 -20.03
N ALA A 402 -21.65 -19.61 -21.20
CA ALA A 402 -22.66 -19.61 -22.26
C ALA A 402 -23.17 -21.06 -22.41
N PRO A 403 -24.47 -21.29 -22.40
CA PRO A 403 -25.01 -22.65 -22.63
C PRO A 403 -24.41 -23.07 -23.98
N THR A 404 -23.59 -24.12 -23.93
CA THR A 404 -23.11 -24.77 -25.14
C THR A 404 -24.30 -24.95 -26.02
N SER A 405 -24.30 -24.30 -27.17
CA SER A 405 -25.38 -24.33 -28.16
C SER A 405 -25.88 -25.75 -28.30
N ARG A 406 -27.05 -26.04 -27.75
CA ARG A 406 -27.81 -27.22 -28.16
C ARG A 406 -28.18 -26.98 -29.62
N THR A 407 -27.37 -27.54 -30.50
CA THR A 407 -27.77 -27.83 -31.88
C THR A 407 -28.98 -28.72 -31.80
N THR A 408 -30.14 -28.15 -32.10
CA THR A 408 -31.28 -28.88 -32.60
C THR A 408 -31.45 -28.55 -34.09
#